data_8bde0d2f5bb0204a288c5e8e44a67e60
#
_entry.id   8bde0d2f5bb0204a288c5e8e44a67e60
#
_cell.length_a   1.000
_cell.length_b   1.000
_cell.length_c   1.000
_cell.angle_alpha   90.00
_cell.angle_beta   90.00
_cell.angle_gamma   90.00
#
_symmetry.space_group_name_H-M   'P 1'
#
loop_
_entity.id
_entity.type
_entity.pdbx_description
1 polymer ?
#
loop_
_entity_poly.entity_id
_entity_poly.type
_entity_poly.pdbx_seq_one_letter_code
_entity_poly.pdbx_strand_id
1 'polypeptide(L)'
;MTTLAIDIGGTKLAAALVTDDLLLCDRRELPTPASKTADALNTALEALVRPLCMRAKRVAIASTGIIREGNLIAINPQNLGGLMHFPLVKTLREITGLPTLAINDAQAAAWAEYQAMADKVSDMAFITVSTGVGGGVVSNGTLLTGAGGLAGHLGHSLADPDGPLCGCGRVGCVEAIASGRGIAAAATDDLCGLDAKSIFTFAAQGHPQARLLIQHSAQTLARMIADLKALTDCQC
;
A
#
# COMPACT_ATOMS: atom_id res chain seq x y z
N MET A 1 -20.36 15.20 -10.08
CA MET A 1 -20.71 13.79 -9.69
C MET A 1 -20.06 13.47 -8.36
N THR A 2 -20.54 12.47 -7.62
CA THR A 2 -19.93 12.08 -6.34
C THR A 2 -19.43 10.66 -6.41
N THR A 3 -18.19 10.44 -6.00
CA THR A 3 -17.55 9.12 -5.92
C THR A 3 -17.54 8.66 -4.47
N LEU A 4 -17.95 7.43 -4.20
CA LEU A 4 -17.71 6.77 -2.93
C LEU A 4 -16.27 6.21 -2.96
N ALA A 5 -15.37 6.85 -2.26
CA ALA A 5 -13.99 6.41 -2.09
C ALA A 5 -13.88 5.51 -0.86
N ILE A 6 -13.19 4.38 -1.00
CA ILE A 6 -13.00 3.40 0.08
C ILE A 6 -11.50 3.08 0.19
N ASP A 7 -10.99 3.09 1.41
CA ASP A 7 -9.64 2.67 1.75
C ASP A 7 -9.71 1.43 2.65
N ILE A 8 -9.09 0.34 2.21
CA ILE A 8 -9.07 -0.95 2.90
C ILE A 8 -7.65 -1.24 3.37
N GLY A 9 -7.39 -0.90 4.62
CA GLY A 9 -6.11 -1.16 5.28
C GLY A 9 -6.12 -2.39 6.18
N GLY A 10 -4.94 -2.81 6.62
CA GLY A 10 -4.79 -3.96 7.53
C GLY A 10 -5.31 -3.74 8.95
N THR A 11 -5.49 -2.48 9.36
CA THR A 11 -5.95 -2.10 10.71
C THR A 11 -7.26 -1.32 10.70
N LYS A 12 -7.55 -0.63 9.60
CA LYS A 12 -8.67 0.29 9.47
C LYS A 12 -9.28 0.21 8.08
N LEU A 13 -10.59 0.35 8.02
CA LEU A 13 -11.39 0.59 6.82
C LEU A 13 -11.91 2.02 6.88
N ALA A 14 -11.81 2.76 5.79
CA ALA A 14 -12.36 4.10 5.70
C ALA A 14 -13.19 4.27 4.42
N ALA A 15 -14.21 5.12 4.48
CA ALA A 15 -14.99 5.53 3.32
C ALA A 15 -15.38 7.01 3.41
N ALA A 16 -15.45 7.66 2.29
CA ALA A 16 -15.92 9.05 2.18
C ALA A 16 -16.58 9.28 0.82
N LEU A 17 -17.44 10.28 0.76
CA LEU A 17 -17.90 10.84 -0.51
C LEU A 17 -16.90 11.88 -1.00
N VAL A 18 -16.51 11.77 -2.27
CA VAL A 18 -15.60 12.71 -2.94
C VAL A 18 -16.33 13.37 -4.08
N THR A 19 -16.41 14.71 -4.07
CA THR A 19 -17.01 15.51 -5.15
C THR A 19 -16.07 15.62 -6.35
N ASP A 20 -16.57 16.16 -7.48
CA ASP A 20 -15.72 16.44 -8.66
C ASP A 20 -14.64 17.51 -8.36
N ASP A 21 -14.88 18.39 -7.38
CA ASP A 21 -13.91 19.37 -6.89
C ASP A 21 -12.93 18.79 -5.85
N LEU A 22 -12.87 17.46 -5.74
CA LEU A 22 -12.01 16.71 -4.82
C LEU A 22 -12.25 17.00 -3.33
N LEU A 23 -13.42 17.52 -2.96
CA LEU A 23 -13.78 17.72 -1.57
C LEU A 23 -14.25 16.43 -0.92
N LEU A 24 -13.68 16.11 0.23
CA LEU A 24 -14.07 14.98 1.07
C LEU A 24 -15.27 15.36 1.96
N CYS A 25 -16.32 14.54 1.89
CA CYS A 25 -17.53 14.70 2.70
C CYS A 25 -17.89 13.37 3.38
N ASP A 26 -18.52 13.48 4.56
CA ASP A 26 -19.12 12.34 5.29
C ASP A 26 -18.16 11.15 5.49
N ARG A 27 -16.95 11.44 5.92
CA ARG A 27 -15.95 10.41 6.21
C ARG A 27 -16.39 9.51 7.36
N ARG A 28 -16.25 8.21 7.14
CA ARG A 28 -16.54 7.14 8.11
C ARG A 28 -15.34 6.22 8.23
N GLU A 29 -15.16 5.65 9.41
CA GLU A 29 -14.09 4.70 9.68
C GLU A 29 -14.60 3.55 10.55
N LEU A 30 -14.09 2.35 10.30
CA LEU A 30 -14.28 1.16 11.11
C LEU A 30 -12.93 0.44 11.28
N PRO A 31 -12.71 -0.26 12.40
CA PRO A 31 -11.56 -1.14 12.50
C PRO A 31 -11.68 -2.29 11.47
N THR A 32 -10.56 -2.71 10.90
CA THR A 32 -10.51 -3.94 10.11
C THR A 32 -10.85 -5.13 11.00
N PRO A 33 -11.75 -6.05 10.59
CA PRO A 33 -12.18 -7.16 11.43
C PRO A 33 -11.01 -8.02 11.89
N ALA A 34 -10.91 -8.27 13.18
CA ALA A 34 -9.83 -9.05 13.79
C ALA A 34 -9.83 -10.53 13.33
N SER A 35 -11.00 -11.09 13.03
CA SER A 35 -11.15 -12.45 12.49
C SER A 35 -10.52 -12.64 11.12
N LYS A 36 -10.37 -11.53 10.35
CA LYS A 36 -9.76 -11.51 9.00
C LYS A 36 -10.36 -12.55 8.04
N THR A 37 -11.67 -12.85 8.21
CA THR A 37 -12.42 -13.73 7.30
C THR A 37 -13.13 -12.93 6.22
N ALA A 38 -13.46 -13.58 5.11
CA ALA A 38 -14.20 -12.96 4.00
C ALA A 38 -15.56 -12.43 4.44
N ASP A 39 -16.30 -13.20 5.26
CA ASP A 39 -17.63 -12.81 5.74
C ASP A 39 -17.56 -11.60 6.68
N ALA A 40 -16.58 -11.57 7.57
CA ALA A 40 -16.39 -10.43 8.47
C ALA A 40 -16.01 -9.16 7.70
N LEU A 41 -15.15 -9.29 6.69
CA LEU A 41 -14.80 -8.16 5.82
C LEU A 41 -16.01 -7.68 5.03
N ASN A 42 -16.80 -8.58 4.46
CA ASN A 42 -18.04 -8.26 3.75
C ASN A 42 -19.01 -7.48 4.64
N THR A 43 -19.28 -7.98 5.85
CA THR A 43 -20.17 -7.33 6.85
C THR A 43 -19.66 -5.93 7.22
N ALA A 44 -18.36 -5.77 7.44
CA ALA A 44 -17.77 -4.48 7.78
C ALA A 44 -17.85 -3.48 6.61
N LEU A 45 -17.59 -3.93 5.38
CA LEU A 45 -17.72 -3.11 4.18
C LEU A 45 -19.17 -2.66 3.97
N GLU A 46 -20.12 -3.57 4.12
CA GLU A 46 -21.54 -3.24 4.01
C GLU A 46 -21.96 -2.17 5.02
N ALA A 47 -21.61 -2.34 6.31
CA ALA A 47 -21.90 -1.37 7.36
C ALA A 47 -21.24 0.00 7.09
N LEU A 48 -20.02 -0.01 6.51
CA LEU A 48 -19.28 1.20 6.18
C LEU A 48 -19.93 1.99 5.06
N VAL A 49 -20.35 1.33 3.96
CA VAL A 49 -20.73 2.00 2.72
C VAL A 49 -22.24 2.25 2.57
N ARG A 50 -23.12 1.44 3.18
CA ARG A 50 -24.59 1.61 3.05
C ARG A 50 -25.09 3.02 3.36
N PRO A 51 -24.61 3.73 4.40
CA PRO A 51 -25.08 5.08 4.70
C PRO A 51 -24.69 6.12 3.64
N LEU A 52 -23.73 5.81 2.75
CA LEU A 52 -23.14 6.72 1.78
C LEU A 52 -23.55 6.41 0.34
N CYS A 53 -23.86 5.16 0.01
CA CYS A 53 -24.00 4.68 -1.36
C CYS A 53 -25.10 5.38 -2.16
N MET A 54 -26.23 5.74 -1.54
CA MET A 54 -27.34 6.45 -2.21
C MET A 54 -26.98 7.84 -2.77
N ARG A 55 -25.89 8.42 -2.28
CA ARG A 55 -25.41 9.75 -2.69
C ARG A 55 -24.25 9.68 -3.67
N ALA A 56 -23.78 8.49 -3.99
CA ALA A 56 -22.69 8.25 -4.91
C ALA A 56 -23.20 7.81 -6.29
N LYS A 57 -22.35 7.98 -7.31
CA LYS A 57 -22.60 7.51 -8.69
C LYS A 57 -21.64 6.40 -9.10
N ARG A 58 -20.55 6.23 -8.38
CA ARG A 58 -19.51 5.22 -8.62
C ARG A 58 -18.73 4.95 -7.34
N VAL A 59 -18.03 3.83 -7.30
CA VAL A 59 -17.17 3.40 -6.19
C VAL A 59 -15.73 3.28 -6.67
N ALA A 60 -14.79 3.86 -5.93
CA ALA A 60 -13.35 3.72 -6.12
C ALA A 60 -12.72 3.17 -4.85
N ILE A 61 -11.94 2.10 -4.97
CA ILE A 61 -11.36 1.38 -3.84
C ILE A 61 -9.85 1.39 -3.95
N ALA A 62 -9.18 1.87 -2.90
CA ALA A 62 -7.79 1.63 -2.62
C ALA A 62 -7.70 0.51 -1.58
N SER A 63 -6.87 -0.50 -1.80
CA SER A 63 -6.75 -1.62 -0.85
C SER A 63 -5.31 -2.07 -0.72
N THR A 64 -4.90 -2.39 0.49
CA THR A 64 -3.66 -3.15 0.69
C THR A 64 -3.77 -4.52 0.01
N GLY A 65 -2.65 -5.07 -0.47
CA GLY A 65 -2.61 -6.31 -1.23
C GLY A 65 -2.68 -6.10 -2.76
N ILE A 66 -2.73 -7.19 -3.49
CA ILE A 66 -2.80 -7.20 -4.96
C ILE A 66 -4.25 -7.19 -5.39
N ILE A 67 -4.58 -6.34 -6.34
CA ILE A 67 -5.89 -6.37 -7.01
C ILE A 67 -5.71 -6.99 -8.40
N ARG A 68 -6.29 -8.18 -8.59
CA ARG A 68 -6.27 -8.91 -9.86
C ARG A 68 -7.69 -9.21 -10.31
N GLU A 69 -8.08 -8.70 -11.47
CA GLU A 69 -9.42 -8.93 -12.05
C GLU A 69 -10.55 -8.63 -11.05
N GLY A 70 -10.39 -7.57 -10.24
CA GLY A 70 -11.35 -7.18 -9.22
C GLY A 70 -11.34 -8.01 -7.93
N ASN A 71 -10.44 -9.00 -7.83
CA ASN A 71 -10.24 -9.79 -6.62
C ASN A 71 -9.08 -9.24 -5.79
N LEU A 72 -9.26 -9.20 -4.48
CA LEU A 72 -8.21 -8.89 -3.51
C LEU A 72 -7.44 -10.16 -3.16
N ILE A 73 -6.12 -10.09 -3.29
CA ILE A 73 -5.17 -11.13 -2.88
C ILE A 73 -4.26 -10.54 -1.81
N ALA A 74 -4.51 -10.90 -0.57
CA ALA A 74 -3.71 -10.46 0.58
C ALA A 74 -2.56 -11.44 0.81
N ILE A 75 -1.41 -11.18 0.20
CA ILE A 75 -0.22 -12.05 0.30
C ILE A 75 0.30 -12.12 1.74
N ASN A 76 0.31 -10.99 2.45
CA ASN A 76 0.81 -10.93 3.81
C ASN A 76 -0.30 -11.28 4.82
N PRO A 77 -0.18 -12.45 5.52
CA PRO A 77 -1.19 -12.86 6.51
C PRO A 77 -1.39 -11.86 7.67
N GLN A 78 -0.39 -11.04 7.96
CA GLN A 78 -0.47 -10.04 9.02
C GLN A 78 -1.41 -8.87 8.67
N ASN A 79 -1.64 -8.61 7.39
CA ASN A 79 -2.53 -7.53 6.95
C ASN A 79 -4.00 -7.96 6.98
N LEU A 80 -4.50 -8.56 5.93
CA LEU A 80 -5.91 -8.97 5.80
C LEU A 80 -6.11 -10.49 5.99
N GLY A 81 -5.29 -11.11 6.84
CA GLY A 81 -5.45 -12.52 7.22
C GLY A 81 -5.14 -13.52 6.12
N GLY A 82 -4.42 -13.10 5.07
CA GLY A 82 -4.14 -13.98 3.93
C GLY A 82 -5.39 -14.27 3.10
N LEU A 83 -6.35 -13.35 3.06
CA LEU A 83 -7.52 -13.47 2.18
C LEU A 83 -7.05 -13.64 0.73
N MET A 84 -7.27 -14.85 0.21
CA MET A 84 -6.94 -15.20 -1.16
C MET A 84 -8.21 -15.14 -2.01
N HIS A 85 -8.15 -14.33 -3.10
CA HIS A 85 -9.25 -14.22 -4.07
C HIS A 85 -10.59 -13.73 -3.50
N PHE A 86 -10.57 -12.78 -2.53
CA PHE A 86 -11.79 -12.12 -2.08
C PHE A 86 -12.36 -11.25 -3.23
N PRO A 87 -13.61 -11.49 -3.68
CA PRO A 87 -14.18 -10.85 -4.88
C PRO A 87 -14.59 -9.40 -4.60
N LEU A 88 -13.62 -8.54 -4.30
CA LEU A 88 -13.82 -7.19 -3.77
C LEU A 88 -14.72 -6.31 -4.64
N VAL A 89 -14.43 -6.22 -5.93
CA VAL A 89 -15.20 -5.38 -6.85
C VAL A 89 -16.63 -5.91 -7.01
N LYS A 90 -16.81 -7.23 -7.11
CA LYS A 90 -18.12 -7.86 -7.19
C LYS A 90 -18.92 -7.58 -5.92
N THR A 91 -18.34 -7.82 -4.75
CA THR A 91 -18.95 -7.57 -3.43
C THR A 91 -19.46 -6.14 -3.30
N LEU A 92 -18.60 -5.15 -3.57
CA LEU A 92 -19.01 -3.74 -3.46
C LEU A 92 -20.03 -3.33 -4.51
N ARG A 93 -19.97 -3.90 -5.69
CA ARG A 93 -21.01 -3.69 -6.73
C ARG A 93 -22.37 -4.27 -6.31
N GLU A 94 -22.38 -5.42 -5.67
CA GLU A 94 -23.62 -6.05 -5.14
C GLU A 94 -24.21 -5.23 -3.97
N ILE A 95 -23.38 -4.75 -3.05
CA ILE A 95 -23.82 -3.93 -1.92
C ILE A 95 -24.37 -2.57 -2.37
N THR A 96 -23.72 -1.92 -3.34
CA THR A 96 -24.01 -0.52 -3.68
C THR A 96 -24.87 -0.36 -4.94
N GLY A 97 -24.90 -1.35 -5.82
CA GLY A 97 -25.52 -1.25 -7.15
C GLY A 97 -24.76 -0.32 -8.11
N LEU A 98 -23.52 0.12 -7.78
CA LEU A 98 -22.79 1.15 -8.52
C LEU A 98 -21.62 0.57 -9.32
N PRO A 99 -21.22 1.21 -10.43
CA PRO A 99 -19.95 0.93 -11.10
C PRO A 99 -18.80 1.03 -10.11
N THR A 100 -17.97 0.00 -10.03
CA THR A 100 -16.94 -0.15 -9.01
C THR A 100 -15.60 -0.51 -9.65
N LEU A 101 -14.53 0.16 -9.22
CA LEU A 101 -13.15 -0.18 -9.54
C LEU A 101 -12.32 -0.30 -8.25
N ALA A 102 -11.25 -1.09 -8.31
CA ALA A 102 -10.30 -1.24 -7.21
C ALA A 102 -8.88 -1.26 -7.76
N ILE A 103 -7.95 -0.67 -7.01
CA ILE A 103 -6.50 -0.75 -7.24
C ILE A 103 -5.78 -0.92 -5.89
N ASN A 104 -4.49 -1.23 -5.95
CA ASN A 104 -3.66 -1.24 -4.74
C ASN A 104 -3.52 0.17 -4.13
N ASP A 105 -3.38 0.26 -2.81
CA ASP A 105 -3.30 1.53 -2.06
C ASP A 105 -2.08 2.39 -2.47
N ALA A 106 -0.90 1.79 -2.63
CA ALA A 106 0.28 2.52 -3.07
C ALA A 106 0.20 2.93 -4.56
N GLN A 107 -0.45 2.13 -5.41
CA GLN A 107 -0.77 2.53 -6.79
C GLN A 107 -1.76 3.71 -6.81
N ALA A 108 -2.77 3.71 -5.93
CA ALA A 108 -3.71 4.83 -5.80
C ALA A 108 -3.00 6.12 -5.36
N ALA A 109 -2.07 6.01 -4.40
CA ALA A 109 -1.26 7.14 -3.96
C ALA A 109 -0.36 7.66 -5.09
N ALA A 110 0.32 6.76 -5.81
CA ALA A 110 1.13 7.12 -6.98
C ALA A 110 0.33 7.88 -8.05
N TRP A 111 -0.89 7.43 -8.32
CA TRP A 111 -1.77 8.09 -9.27
C TRP A 111 -2.21 9.48 -8.79
N ALA A 112 -2.51 9.63 -7.51
CA ALA A 112 -2.89 10.92 -6.92
C ALA A 112 -1.73 11.95 -6.99
N GLU A 113 -0.52 11.54 -6.62
CA GLU A 113 0.68 12.38 -6.74
C GLU A 113 0.97 12.75 -8.19
N TYR A 114 0.85 11.80 -9.10
CA TYR A 114 1.01 12.06 -10.53
C TYR A 114 0.01 13.10 -11.04
N GLN A 115 -1.27 13.01 -10.66
CA GLN A 115 -2.28 13.98 -11.09
C GLN A 115 -1.94 15.42 -10.63
N ALA A 116 -1.28 15.58 -9.48
CA ALA A 116 -0.81 16.88 -9.02
C ALA A 116 0.40 17.41 -9.82
N MET A 117 1.08 16.55 -10.57
CA MET A 117 2.30 16.84 -11.34
C MET A 117 2.15 16.62 -12.86
N ALA A 118 0.97 16.21 -13.34
CA ALA A 118 0.76 15.74 -14.72
C ALA A 118 1.14 16.79 -15.81
N ASP A 119 1.08 18.07 -15.48
CA ASP A 119 1.51 19.15 -16.39
C ASP A 119 3.04 19.28 -16.51
N LYS A 120 3.81 18.58 -15.67
CA LYS A 120 5.26 18.70 -15.57
C LYS A 120 6.01 17.44 -15.98
N VAL A 121 5.41 16.27 -15.75
CA VAL A 121 6.06 14.97 -15.97
C VAL A 121 5.09 13.99 -16.63
N SER A 122 5.60 13.09 -17.48
CA SER A 122 4.84 11.98 -18.07
C SER A 122 5.19 10.64 -17.41
N ASP A 123 6.36 10.56 -16.78
CA ASP A 123 6.93 9.34 -16.23
C ASP A 123 7.40 9.59 -14.78
N MET A 124 6.74 8.91 -13.83
CA MET A 124 6.95 9.11 -12.40
C MET A 124 6.97 7.77 -11.66
N ALA A 125 7.82 7.65 -10.67
CA ALA A 125 7.77 6.57 -9.68
C ALA A 125 7.50 7.14 -8.29
N PHE A 126 6.47 6.63 -7.64
CA PHE A 126 6.14 6.95 -6.25
C PHE A 126 6.60 5.82 -5.34
N ILE A 127 7.26 6.16 -4.25
CA ILE A 127 7.73 5.21 -3.23
C ILE A 127 7.19 5.66 -1.87
N THR A 128 6.54 4.76 -1.17
CA THR A 128 6.13 4.98 0.22
C THR A 128 6.90 4.02 1.14
N VAL A 129 7.52 4.57 2.18
CA VAL A 129 8.26 3.81 3.19
C VAL A 129 7.63 4.09 4.55
N SER A 130 7.02 3.06 5.13
CA SER A 130 6.34 3.14 6.42
C SER A 130 6.49 1.80 7.15
N THR A 131 5.41 1.20 7.63
CA THR A 131 5.41 -0.17 8.18
C THR A 131 5.93 -1.18 7.15
N GLY A 132 5.59 -1.01 5.88
CA GLY A 132 6.12 -1.73 4.71
C GLY A 132 6.80 -0.78 3.73
N VAL A 133 7.12 -1.28 2.53
CA VAL A 133 7.55 -0.50 1.37
C VAL A 133 6.58 -0.77 0.22
N GLY A 134 5.93 0.28 -0.25
CA GLY A 134 5.04 0.23 -1.40
C GLY A 134 5.46 1.21 -2.48
N GLY A 135 4.71 1.22 -3.59
CA GLY A 135 4.94 2.19 -4.64
C GLY A 135 3.99 2.03 -5.81
N GLY A 136 4.20 2.86 -6.82
CA GLY A 136 3.52 2.82 -8.09
C GLY A 136 4.35 3.53 -9.15
N VAL A 137 4.16 3.13 -10.38
CA VAL A 137 4.88 3.69 -11.53
C VAL A 137 3.86 4.20 -12.53
N VAL A 138 4.05 5.43 -12.98
CA VAL A 138 3.33 6.01 -14.12
C VAL A 138 4.31 6.11 -15.27
N SER A 139 3.94 5.61 -16.43
CA SER A 139 4.73 5.72 -17.64
C SER A 139 3.86 6.19 -18.81
N ASN A 140 4.37 7.17 -19.54
CA ASN A 140 3.63 7.85 -20.62
C ASN A 140 2.22 8.30 -20.17
N GLY A 141 2.11 8.87 -18.98
CA GLY A 141 0.85 9.35 -18.42
C GLY A 141 -0.12 8.25 -17.99
N THR A 142 0.32 7.00 -17.90
CA THR A 142 -0.53 5.85 -17.56
C THR A 142 0.02 5.11 -16.34
N LEU A 143 -0.84 4.88 -15.35
CA LEU A 143 -0.49 4.08 -14.17
C LEU A 143 -0.26 2.62 -14.58
N LEU A 144 0.90 2.09 -14.25
CA LEU A 144 1.23 0.69 -14.50
C LEU A 144 0.63 -0.19 -13.40
N THR A 145 -0.37 -0.99 -13.76
CA THR A 145 -0.95 -1.99 -12.86
C THR A 145 -0.45 -3.40 -13.16
N GLY A 146 -0.04 -3.64 -14.42
CA GLY A 146 0.36 -4.95 -14.91
C GLY A 146 -0.83 -5.91 -15.10
N ALA A 147 -0.63 -6.97 -15.85
CA ALA A 147 -1.66 -7.97 -16.12
C ALA A 147 -2.17 -8.70 -14.86
N GLY A 148 -1.31 -8.83 -13.85
CA GLY A 148 -1.63 -9.49 -12.58
C GLY A 148 -1.82 -8.55 -11.39
N GLY A 149 -1.86 -7.23 -11.60
CA GLY A 149 -1.97 -6.25 -10.53
C GLY A 149 -0.68 -6.04 -9.70
N LEU A 150 0.46 -6.61 -10.13
CA LEU A 150 1.71 -6.60 -9.36
C LEU A 150 2.67 -5.46 -9.74
N ALA A 151 2.45 -4.76 -10.86
CA ALA A 151 3.35 -3.69 -11.27
C ALA A 151 3.37 -2.57 -10.21
N GLY A 152 4.56 -2.04 -9.93
CA GLY A 152 4.73 -1.00 -8.91
C GLY A 152 4.81 -1.49 -7.46
N HIS A 153 4.72 -2.80 -7.18
CA HIS A 153 4.98 -3.34 -5.85
C HIS A 153 6.49 -3.35 -5.53
N LEU A 154 7.08 -2.15 -5.50
CA LEU A 154 8.54 -1.91 -5.47
C LEU A 154 9.22 -2.53 -4.24
N GLY A 155 8.54 -2.58 -3.11
CA GLY A 155 9.05 -3.21 -1.88
C GLY A 155 9.33 -4.70 -2.01
N HIS A 156 8.77 -5.37 -3.03
CA HIS A 156 9.02 -6.78 -3.29
C HIS A 156 10.08 -7.04 -4.37
N SER A 157 10.79 -6.02 -4.84
CA SER A 157 12.01 -6.21 -5.63
C SER A 157 13.12 -6.83 -4.76
N LEU A 158 14.03 -7.57 -5.39
CA LEU A 158 15.14 -8.23 -4.70
C LEU A 158 16.21 -7.19 -4.34
N ALA A 159 16.55 -7.12 -3.05
CA ALA A 159 17.64 -6.27 -2.55
C ALA A 159 18.87 -7.09 -2.12
N ASP A 160 18.65 -8.27 -1.55
CA ASP A 160 19.70 -9.15 -1.06
C ASP A 160 19.27 -10.62 -1.19
N PRO A 161 19.89 -11.44 -2.04
CA PRO A 161 19.51 -12.83 -2.22
C PRO A 161 19.67 -13.68 -0.96
N ASP A 162 20.56 -13.29 -0.04
CA ASP A 162 20.81 -13.95 1.24
C ASP A 162 20.15 -13.21 2.43
N GLY A 163 19.27 -12.27 2.13
CA GLY A 163 18.61 -11.39 3.10
C GLY A 163 17.48 -12.06 3.90
N PRO A 164 16.73 -11.29 4.70
CA PRO A 164 15.68 -11.83 5.54
C PRO A 164 14.45 -12.29 4.74
N LEU A 165 13.67 -13.19 5.34
CA LEU A 165 12.39 -13.64 4.80
C LEU A 165 11.37 -12.49 4.81
N CYS A 166 10.78 -12.21 3.66
CA CYS A 166 9.73 -11.23 3.50
C CYS A 166 8.34 -11.82 3.83
N GLY A 167 7.42 -10.97 4.30
CA GLY A 167 6.02 -11.36 4.52
C GLY A 167 5.29 -11.88 3.28
N CYS A 168 5.82 -11.64 2.08
CA CYS A 168 5.30 -12.21 0.83
C CYS A 168 5.82 -13.64 0.53
N GLY A 169 6.65 -14.22 1.39
CA GLY A 169 7.24 -15.57 1.25
C GLY A 169 8.56 -15.62 0.46
N ARG A 170 9.04 -14.50 -0.10
CA ARG A 170 10.33 -14.41 -0.77
C ARG A 170 11.43 -14.00 0.20
N VAL A 171 12.67 -14.35 -0.11
CA VAL A 171 13.87 -13.93 0.63
C VAL A 171 14.41 -12.64 0.02
N GLY A 172 14.88 -11.71 0.88
CA GLY A 172 15.66 -10.53 0.50
C GLY A 172 14.94 -9.43 -0.25
N CYS A 173 13.63 -9.29 -0.07
CA CYS A 173 12.90 -8.15 -0.60
C CYS A 173 13.34 -6.83 0.06
N VAL A 174 13.29 -5.73 -0.69
CA VAL A 174 13.52 -4.37 -0.18
C VAL A 174 12.68 -4.10 1.08
N GLU A 175 11.41 -4.47 1.09
CA GLU A 175 10.52 -4.30 2.25
C GLU A 175 11.04 -5.00 3.50
N ALA A 176 11.58 -6.22 3.35
CA ALA A 176 12.07 -6.99 4.49
C ALA A 176 13.30 -6.37 5.18
N ILE A 177 14.00 -5.48 4.46
CA ILE A 177 15.21 -4.81 4.95
C ILE A 177 14.92 -3.34 5.31
N ALA A 178 14.27 -2.62 4.41
CA ALA A 178 14.21 -1.17 4.45
C ALA A 178 12.94 -0.60 5.09
N SER A 179 11.90 -1.42 5.31
CA SER A 179 10.68 -0.96 5.97
C SER A 179 10.84 -0.78 7.47
N GLY A 180 9.90 -0.09 8.12
CA GLY A 180 9.86 0.01 9.57
C GLY A 180 9.82 -1.36 10.27
N ARG A 181 9.10 -2.34 9.69
CA ARG A 181 9.13 -3.73 10.20
C ARG A 181 10.48 -4.41 9.98
N GLY A 182 11.09 -4.19 8.82
CA GLY A 182 12.41 -4.76 8.51
C GLY A 182 13.49 -4.23 9.46
N ILE A 183 13.53 -2.92 9.69
CA ILE A 183 14.44 -2.27 10.64
C ILE A 183 14.23 -2.82 12.06
N ALA A 184 12.97 -2.91 12.53
CA ALA A 184 12.66 -3.43 13.85
C ALA A 184 13.02 -4.93 13.99
N ALA A 185 12.78 -5.73 12.95
CA ALA A 185 13.11 -7.16 12.96
C ALA A 185 14.62 -7.44 12.95
N ALA A 186 15.42 -6.55 12.39
CA ALA A 186 16.88 -6.66 12.37
C ALA A 186 17.57 -6.14 13.64
N ALA A 187 16.81 -5.56 14.57
CA ALA A 187 17.33 -5.05 15.81
C ALA A 187 17.70 -6.19 16.78
N THR A 188 18.88 -6.09 17.38
CA THR A 188 19.41 -7.05 18.37
C THR A 188 19.81 -6.32 19.65
N ASP A 189 20.25 -7.07 20.64
CA ASP A 189 20.74 -6.57 21.92
C ASP A 189 19.76 -5.60 22.60
N ASP A 190 20.21 -4.42 22.98
CA ASP A 190 19.43 -3.37 23.64
C ASP A 190 18.39 -2.68 22.74
N LEU A 191 18.44 -2.89 21.41
CA LEU A 191 17.44 -2.45 20.46
C LEU A 191 16.36 -3.52 20.19
N CYS A 192 16.52 -4.73 20.70
CA CYS A 192 15.59 -5.83 20.46
C CYS A 192 14.18 -5.49 20.95
N GLY A 193 13.17 -5.70 20.10
CA GLY A 193 11.75 -5.44 20.41
C GLY A 193 11.35 -3.97 20.31
N LEU A 194 12.25 -3.05 19.99
CA LEU A 194 11.89 -1.66 19.72
C LEU A 194 11.26 -1.50 18.33
N ASP A 195 10.36 -0.54 18.21
CA ASP A 195 9.84 -0.13 16.91
C ASP A 195 10.86 0.74 16.13
N ALA A 196 10.64 0.88 14.83
CA ALA A 196 11.52 1.66 13.98
C ALA A 196 11.66 3.12 14.45
N LYS A 197 10.60 3.75 14.96
CA LYS A 197 10.63 5.12 15.46
C LYS A 197 11.63 5.28 16.62
N SER A 198 11.60 4.33 17.54
CA SER A 198 12.57 4.29 18.67
C SER A 198 13.99 4.09 18.16
N ILE A 199 14.20 3.17 17.18
CA ILE A 199 15.51 2.92 16.58
C ILE A 199 16.05 4.18 15.88
N PHE A 200 15.21 4.94 15.16
CA PHE A 200 15.60 6.24 14.60
C PHE A 200 16.03 7.23 15.67
N THR A 201 15.34 7.25 16.82
CA THR A 201 15.70 8.10 17.96
C THR A 201 17.07 7.73 18.53
N PHE A 202 17.34 6.42 18.72
CA PHE A 202 18.66 5.94 19.17
C PHE A 202 19.76 6.27 18.16
N ALA A 203 19.49 6.11 16.86
CA ALA A 203 20.45 6.47 15.82
C ALA A 203 20.81 7.97 15.85
N ALA A 204 19.82 8.85 16.03
CA ALA A 204 20.03 10.29 16.19
C ALA A 204 20.87 10.64 17.43
N GLN A 205 20.73 9.86 18.50
CA GLN A 205 21.54 9.98 19.72
C GLN A 205 22.95 9.37 19.60
N GLY A 206 23.27 8.77 18.46
CA GLY A 206 24.60 8.27 18.18
C GLY A 206 24.81 6.78 18.43
N HIS A 207 23.75 6.03 18.73
CA HIS A 207 23.84 4.59 18.98
C HIS A 207 24.40 3.84 17.76
N PRO A 208 25.54 3.11 17.87
CA PRO A 208 26.24 2.57 16.70
C PRO A 208 25.39 1.58 15.88
N GLN A 209 24.76 0.61 16.54
CA GLN A 209 23.96 -0.41 15.86
C GLN A 209 22.71 0.22 15.20
N ALA A 210 22.04 1.16 15.88
CA ALA A 210 20.89 1.85 15.31
C ALA A 210 21.26 2.62 14.04
N ARG A 211 22.42 3.30 14.04
CA ARG A 211 22.94 3.96 12.83
C ARG A 211 23.21 3.00 11.70
N LEU A 212 23.77 1.81 11.97
CA LEU A 212 24.03 0.79 10.95
C LEU A 212 22.72 0.28 10.34
N LEU A 213 21.68 0.03 11.14
CA LEU A 213 20.37 -0.40 10.66
C LEU A 213 19.74 0.64 9.73
N ILE A 214 19.75 1.93 10.13
CA ILE A 214 19.23 3.01 9.30
C ILE A 214 20.04 3.18 8.01
N GLN A 215 21.36 3.10 8.10
CA GLN A 215 22.24 3.19 6.93
C GLN A 215 21.98 2.04 5.95
N HIS A 216 21.80 0.81 6.43
CA HIS A 216 21.49 -0.34 5.60
C HIS A 216 20.13 -0.18 4.89
N SER A 217 19.10 0.27 5.62
CA SER A 217 17.81 0.62 5.05
C SER A 217 17.94 1.67 3.94
N ALA A 218 18.65 2.77 4.20
CA ALA A 218 18.84 3.85 3.23
C ALA A 218 19.61 3.38 1.98
N GLN A 219 20.64 2.56 2.14
CA GLN A 219 21.41 2.00 1.02
C GLN A 219 20.56 1.07 0.17
N THR A 220 19.70 0.26 0.81
CA THR A 220 18.76 -0.63 0.13
C THR A 220 17.77 0.16 -0.74
N LEU A 221 17.19 1.23 -0.19
CA LEU A 221 16.30 2.12 -0.93
C LEU A 221 17.03 2.83 -2.08
N ALA A 222 18.24 3.32 -1.83
CA ALA A 222 19.03 4.00 -2.87
C ALA A 222 19.33 3.10 -4.07
N ARG A 223 19.67 1.80 -3.83
CA ARG A 223 19.87 0.81 -4.90
C ARG A 223 18.58 0.57 -5.67
N MET A 224 17.47 0.34 -4.98
CA MET A 224 16.17 0.16 -5.62
C MET A 224 15.79 1.38 -6.49
N ILE A 225 16.03 2.60 -6.03
CA ILE A 225 15.76 3.83 -6.78
C ILE A 225 16.64 3.89 -8.05
N ALA A 226 17.92 3.52 -7.95
CA ALA A 226 18.82 3.49 -9.08
C ALA A 226 18.37 2.45 -10.14
N ASP A 227 17.98 1.25 -9.71
CA ASP A 227 17.45 0.20 -10.58
C ASP A 227 16.14 0.63 -11.23
N LEU A 228 15.23 1.24 -10.46
CA LEU A 228 13.96 1.75 -10.95
C LEU A 228 14.17 2.83 -12.02
N LYS A 229 15.08 3.78 -11.78
CA LYS A 229 15.46 4.79 -12.77
C LYS A 229 16.02 4.16 -14.05
N ALA A 230 16.86 3.13 -13.93
CA ALA A 230 17.43 2.44 -15.08
C ALA A 230 16.38 1.66 -15.88
N LEU A 231 15.36 1.11 -15.21
CA LEU A 231 14.31 0.31 -15.83
C LEU A 231 13.19 1.14 -16.48
N THR A 232 12.87 2.29 -15.90
CA THR A 232 11.70 3.09 -16.30
C THR A 232 12.05 4.43 -16.95
N ASP A 233 13.30 4.90 -16.77
CA ASP A 233 13.76 6.25 -17.13
C ASP A 233 12.82 7.37 -16.63
N CYS A 234 12.15 7.14 -15.48
CA CYS A 234 11.22 8.12 -14.93
C CYS A 234 11.89 9.47 -14.68
N GLN A 235 11.13 10.54 -14.85
CA GLN A 235 11.57 11.92 -14.69
C GLN A 235 11.66 12.32 -13.21
N CYS A 236 10.79 11.71 -12.39
CA CYS A 236 10.72 11.97 -10.95
C CYS A 236 10.17 10.74 -10.21
#